data_814978bedb6e5ba73fc7184f45a57944
#
_entry.id   814978bedb6e5ba73fc7184f45a57944
#
_cell.length_a   1.000
_cell.length_b   1.000
_cell.length_c   1.000
_cell.angle_alpha   90.00
_cell.angle_beta   90.00
_cell.angle_gamma   90.00
#
_symmetry.space_group_name_H-M   'P 1'
#
loop_
_entity.id
_entity.type
_entity.pdbx_description
1 polymer ?
#
loop_
_entity_poly.entity_id
_entity_poly.type
_entity_poly.pdbx_seq_one_letter_code
_entity_poly.pdbx_strand_id
1 'polypeptide(L)'
;MRAWCVKSFLILTVFSIPLLAADDGAALYKSKCAGCHGAGGEGKPAMKAPALKGSSLDAGQIADQITKGKADAKAPHKKGISGVTDDQAKAIADYVKSL
;
A
#
# COMPACT_ATOMS: atom_id res chain seq x y z
N MET A 1 -43.73 -9.60 -46.81
CA MET A 1 -43.31 -8.65 -45.77
C MET A 1 -42.35 -9.35 -44.82
N ARG A 2 -41.11 -8.97 -44.88
CA ARG A 2 -40.11 -9.55 -44.01
C ARG A 2 -39.93 -8.63 -42.84
N ALA A 3 -40.30 -9.10 -41.64
CA ALA A 3 -39.99 -8.41 -40.41
C ALA A 3 -38.49 -8.54 -40.14
N TRP A 4 -37.80 -7.46 -40.25
CA TRP A 4 -36.39 -7.38 -39.82
C TRP A 4 -36.39 -7.20 -38.30
N CYS A 5 -36.17 -8.31 -37.61
CA CYS A 5 -35.78 -8.20 -36.20
C CYS A 5 -34.35 -7.63 -36.12
N VAL A 6 -34.27 -6.35 -35.91
CA VAL A 6 -33.00 -5.75 -35.47
C VAL A 6 -32.83 -6.16 -34.01
N LYS A 7 -32.08 -7.24 -33.82
CA LYS A 7 -31.59 -7.54 -32.47
C LYS A 7 -30.56 -6.49 -32.13
N SER A 8 -30.99 -5.46 -31.44
CA SER A 8 -30.08 -4.54 -30.79
C SER A 8 -29.27 -5.34 -29.78
N PHE A 9 -28.06 -5.68 -30.17
CA PHE A 9 -27.08 -6.18 -29.23
C PHE A 9 -26.63 -4.99 -28.40
N LEU A 10 -27.19 -4.86 -27.19
CA LEU A 10 -26.69 -3.94 -26.19
C LEU A 10 -25.40 -4.54 -25.65
N ILE A 11 -24.28 -4.08 -26.20
CA ILE A 11 -22.98 -4.42 -25.65
C ILE A 11 -22.83 -3.59 -24.38
N LEU A 12 -23.17 -4.22 -23.25
CA LEU A 12 -22.85 -3.66 -21.94
C LEU A 12 -21.32 -3.81 -21.75
N THR A 13 -20.58 -2.82 -22.17
CA THR A 13 -19.18 -2.71 -21.77
C THR A 13 -19.15 -2.40 -20.28
N VAL A 14 -19.00 -3.42 -19.49
CA VAL A 14 -18.70 -3.25 -18.07
C VAL A 14 -17.29 -2.68 -18.01
N PHE A 15 -17.19 -1.37 -17.86
CA PHE A 15 -15.96 -0.72 -17.53
C PHE A 15 -15.65 -1.06 -16.07
N SER A 16 -14.87 -2.13 -15.88
CA SER A 16 -14.26 -2.37 -14.58
C SER A 16 -13.22 -1.30 -14.38
N ILE A 17 -13.60 -0.19 -13.75
CA ILE A 17 -12.62 0.75 -13.21
C ILE A 17 -11.93 -0.03 -12.08
N PRO A 18 -10.64 -0.36 -12.21
CA PRO A 18 -9.93 -0.87 -11.05
C PRO A 18 -10.08 0.19 -9.97
N LEU A 19 -10.64 -0.19 -8.83
CA LEU A 19 -10.56 0.60 -7.62
C LEU A 19 -9.06 0.83 -7.37
N LEU A 20 -8.56 1.94 -7.91
CA LEU A 20 -7.24 2.42 -7.59
C LEU A 20 -7.28 2.80 -6.12
N ALA A 21 -7.13 1.86 -5.40
CA ALA A 21 -6.01 1.69 -4.64
C ALA A 21 -5.74 2.77 -3.61
N ALA A 22 -6.78 3.32 -2.92
CA ALA A 22 -6.60 3.73 -1.54
C ALA A 22 -5.92 2.59 -0.73
N ASP A 23 -6.03 1.35 -1.24
CA ASP A 23 -5.58 0.11 -0.60
C ASP A 23 -4.44 -0.59 -1.35
N ASP A 24 -3.81 0.06 -2.35
CA ASP A 24 -2.62 -0.49 -3.01
C ASP A 24 -1.39 -0.27 -2.13
N GLY A 25 -1.04 -1.29 -1.37
CA GLY A 25 0.11 -1.26 -0.46
C GLY A 25 1.43 -0.97 -1.18
N ALA A 26 1.61 -1.48 -2.39
CA ALA A 26 2.81 -1.24 -3.18
C ALA A 26 2.95 0.23 -3.57
N ALA A 27 1.88 0.86 -4.07
CA ALA A 27 1.89 2.27 -4.44
C ALA A 27 2.05 3.18 -3.21
N LEU A 28 1.38 2.87 -2.11
CA LEU A 28 1.50 3.60 -0.86
C LEU A 28 2.91 3.47 -0.28
N TYR A 29 3.48 2.28 -0.29
CA TYR A 29 4.87 2.06 0.13
C TYR A 29 5.84 2.90 -0.71
N LYS A 30 5.68 2.89 -2.01
CA LYS A 30 6.52 3.65 -2.93
C LYS A 30 6.47 5.15 -2.63
N SER A 31 5.30 5.70 -2.36
CA SER A 31 5.12 7.13 -2.11
C SER A 31 5.50 7.57 -0.69
N LYS A 32 5.32 6.70 0.31
CA LYS A 32 5.45 7.06 1.74
C LYS A 32 6.69 6.48 2.42
N CYS A 33 7.20 5.36 1.96
CA CYS A 33 8.19 4.56 2.68
C CYS A 33 9.49 4.40 1.90
N ALA A 34 9.42 4.22 0.59
CA ALA A 34 10.58 3.88 -0.24
C ALA A 34 11.67 4.95 -0.25
N GLY A 35 11.31 6.21 -0.05
CA GLY A 35 12.28 7.31 0.02
C GLY A 35 13.36 7.10 1.08
N CYS A 36 13.00 6.48 2.21
CA CYS A 36 13.92 6.17 3.29
C CYS A 36 14.33 4.69 3.32
N HIS A 37 13.40 3.79 3.04
CA HIS A 37 13.64 2.34 3.20
C HIS A 37 14.09 1.63 1.91
N GLY A 38 14.08 2.31 0.78
CA GLY A 38 14.39 1.72 -0.52
C GLY A 38 13.18 1.09 -1.19
N ALA A 39 13.21 1.04 -2.53
CA ALA A 39 12.10 0.54 -3.33
C ALA A 39 11.80 -0.95 -3.07
N GLY A 40 12.80 -1.74 -2.72
CA GLY A 40 12.68 -3.15 -2.36
C GLY A 40 12.72 -3.42 -0.85
N GLY A 41 12.64 -2.38 -0.02
CA GLY A 41 12.73 -2.52 1.44
C GLY A 41 14.12 -2.88 1.94
N GLU A 42 15.15 -2.64 1.15
CA GLU A 42 16.55 -2.98 1.48
C GLU A 42 17.16 -2.07 2.53
N GLY A 43 16.51 -0.97 2.86
CA GLY A 43 17.05 0.05 3.74
C GLY A 43 18.04 1.00 3.05
N LYS A 44 18.33 2.10 3.71
CA LYS A 44 19.32 3.09 3.24
C LYS A 44 20.19 3.52 4.42
N PRO A 45 21.44 3.07 4.50
CA PRO A 45 22.32 3.44 5.60
C PRO A 45 22.52 4.96 5.73
N ALA A 46 22.56 5.69 4.63
CA ALA A 46 22.68 7.15 4.63
C ALA A 46 21.50 7.85 5.30
N MET A 47 20.32 7.25 5.28
CA MET A 47 19.10 7.74 5.94
C MET A 47 18.91 7.11 7.32
N LYS A 48 19.83 6.25 7.76
CA LYS A 48 19.69 5.44 8.98
C LYS A 48 18.38 4.65 9.03
N ALA A 49 17.84 4.30 7.87
CA ALA A 49 16.63 3.52 7.73
C ALA A 49 16.98 2.03 7.62
N PRO A 50 16.48 1.19 8.53
CA PRO A 50 16.77 -0.23 8.47
C PRO A 50 16.05 -0.90 7.29
N ALA A 51 16.54 -2.08 6.90
CA ALA A 51 15.85 -2.91 5.94
C ALA A 51 14.49 -3.37 6.50
N LEU A 52 13.47 -3.30 5.67
CA LEU A 52 12.15 -3.84 5.97
C LEU A 52 11.98 -5.25 5.43
N LYS A 53 12.69 -5.56 4.35
CA LYS A 53 12.74 -6.91 3.79
C LYS A 53 13.29 -7.88 4.82
N GLY A 54 12.56 -8.96 5.06
CA GLY A 54 12.94 -9.95 6.06
C GLY A 54 12.69 -9.53 7.51
N SER A 55 11.89 -8.49 7.74
CA SER A 55 11.50 -8.05 9.09
C SER A 55 10.87 -9.18 9.88
N SER A 56 11.25 -9.30 11.16
CA SER A 56 10.65 -10.24 12.11
C SER A 56 9.29 -9.80 12.64
N LEU A 57 8.90 -8.54 12.40
CA LEU A 57 7.60 -8.03 12.79
C LEU A 57 6.51 -8.65 11.92
N ASP A 58 5.36 -8.94 12.53
CA ASP A 58 4.18 -9.34 11.77
C ASP A 58 3.49 -8.11 11.14
N ALA A 59 2.55 -8.37 10.23
CA ALA A 59 1.84 -7.29 9.54
C ALA A 59 1.08 -6.37 10.49
N GLY A 60 0.50 -6.91 11.55
CA GLY A 60 -0.20 -6.13 12.58
C GLY A 60 0.73 -5.16 13.32
N GLN A 61 1.92 -5.63 13.68
CA GLN A 61 2.93 -4.80 14.34
C GLN A 61 3.45 -3.69 13.42
N ILE A 62 3.67 -4.00 12.16
CA ILE A 62 4.08 -3.01 11.15
C ILE A 62 2.99 -1.96 10.96
N ALA A 63 1.73 -2.38 10.82
CA ALA A 63 0.60 -1.46 10.68
C ALA A 63 0.44 -0.56 11.92
N ASP A 64 0.60 -1.09 13.12
CA ASP A 64 0.55 -0.31 14.35
C ASP A 64 1.67 0.72 14.41
N GLN A 65 2.87 0.37 13.99
CA GLN A 65 3.98 1.32 13.93
C GLN A 65 3.71 2.45 12.94
N ILE A 66 3.07 2.16 11.82
CA ILE A 66 2.70 3.17 10.83
C ILE A 66 1.62 4.11 11.37
N THR A 67 0.60 3.60 12.04
CA THR A 67 -0.54 4.40 12.49
C THR A 67 -0.33 5.11 13.82
N LYS A 68 0.33 4.46 14.75
CA LYS A 68 0.52 4.95 16.13
C LYS A 68 1.94 5.41 16.40
N GLY A 69 2.90 4.90 15.66
CA GLY A 69 4.31 5.10 15.94
C GLY A 69 4.76 4.31 17.17
N LYS A 70 6.00 4.51 17.54
CA LYS A 70 6.62 3.87 18.69
C LYS A 70 7.49 4.91 19.40
N ALA A 71 7.20 5.17 20.68
CA ALA A 71 7.79 6.26 21.43
C ALA A 71 9.34 6.22 21.51
N ASP A 72 9.91 5.01 21.51
CA ASP A 72 11.36 4.77 21.54
C ASP A 72 12.00 4.66 20.15
N ALA A 73 11.19 4.75 19.08
CA ALA A 73 11.72 4.76 17.73
C ALA A 73 12.33 6.11 17.36
N LYS A 74 13.19 6.11 16.36
CA LYS A 74 13.70 7.34 15.75
C LYS A 74 12.65 7.99 14.86
N ALA A 75 12.74 9.31 14.69
CA ALA A 75 11.88 9.98 13.72
C ALA A 75 12.00 9.34 12.32
N PRO A 76 10.94 9.24 11.54
CA PRO A 76 9.58 9.75 11.77
C PRO A 76 8.67 8.80 12.60
N HIS A 77 9.18 7.66 13.05
CA HIS A 77 8.37 6.58 13.64
C HIS A 77 8.06 6.76 15.13
N LYS A 78 8.43 7.86 15.73
CA LYS A 78 7.98 8.20 17.11
C LYS A 78 6.48 8.44 17.19
N LYS A 79 5.89 8.88 16.08
CA LYS A 79 4.46 9.12 15.90
C LYS A 79 3.98 8.36 14.69
N GLY A 80 2.66 8.21 14.58
CA GLY A 80 2.05 7.68 13.36
C GLY A 80 2.37 8.55 12.14
N ILE A 81 2.43 7.94 10.99
CA ILE A 81 2.64 8.64 9.72
C ILE A 81 1.34 9.33 9.32
N SER A 82 1.40 10.65 9.12
CA SER A 82 0.24 11.46 8.72
C SER A 82 -0.29 11.03 7.35
N GLY A 83 -1.61 11.08 7.20
CA GLY A 83 -2.26 10.82 5.92
C GLY A 83 -2.36 9.34 5.55
N VAL A 84 -2.10 8.44 6.48
CA VAL A 84 -2.25 7.00 6.31
C VAL A 84 -3.36 6.51 7.23
N THR A 85 -4.41 5.93 6.63
CA THR A 85 -5.50 5.28 7.38
C THR A 85 -5.07 3.91 7.90
N ASP A 86 -5.86 3.34 8.81
CA ASP A 86 -5.60 1.99 9.33
C ASP A 86 -5.62 0.94 8.21
N ASP A 87 -6.56 1.03 7.27
CA ASP A 87 -6.63 0.12 6.12
C ASP A 87 -5.43 0.27 5.19
N GLN A 88 -5.00 1.51 4.95
CA GLN A 88 -3.80 1.78 4.16
C GLN A 88 -2.54 1.26 4.85
N ALA A 89 -2.42 1.44 6.16
CA ALA A 89 -1.30 0.91 6.93
C ALA A 89 -1.24 -0.61 6.88
N LYS A 90 -2.38 -1.28 6.94
CA LYS A 90 -2.47 -2.72 6.79
C LYS A 90 -2.03 -3.17 5.39
N ALA A 91 -2.47 -2.47 4.35
CA ALA A 91 -2.06 -2.76 2.98
C ALA A 91 -0.53 -2.58 2.80
N ILE A 92 0.04 -1.53 3.35
CA ILE A 92 1.49 -1.32 3.35
C ILE A 92 2.21 -2.44 4.10
N ALA A 93 1.72 -2.82 5.27
CA ALA A 93 2.30 -3.89 6.07
C ALA A 93 2.29 -5.23 5.34
N ASP A 94 1.19 -5.58 4.69
CA ASP A 94 1.09 -6.79 3.90
C ASP A 94 2.08 -6.77 2.73
N TYR A 95 2.24 -5.63 2.08
CA TYR A 95 3.22 -5.47 1.02
C TYR A 95 4.65 -5.65 1.54
N VAL A 96 5.00 -5.02 2.67
CA VAL A 96 6.31 -5.16 3.31
C VAL A 96 6.62 -6.63 3.63
N LYS A 97 5.64 -7.37 4.10
CA LYS A 97 5.81 -8.80 4.39
C LYS A 97 5.99 -9.65 3.13
N SER A 98 5.61 -9.14 1.98
CA SER A 98 5.79 -9.80 0.68
C SER A 98 7.16 -9.55 0.03
N LEU A 99 7.93 -8.64 0.56
CA LEU A 99 9.25 -8.27 0.03
C LEU A 99 10.31 -9.35 0.23
#